data_5868839c5d791cefbe82d2ad6e5a54b5
#
_entry.id   5868839c5d791cefbe82d2ad6e5a54b5
#
_cell.length_a   1.000
_cell.length_b   1.000
_cell.length_c   1.000
_cell.angle_alpha   90.00
_cell.angle_beta   90.00
_cell.angle_gamma   90.00
#
_symmetry.space_group_name_H-M   'P 1'
#
loop_
_entity.id
_entity.type
_entity.pdbx_description
1 polymer ?
#
loop_
_entity_poly.entity_id
_entity_poly.type
_entity_poly.pdbx_seq_one_letter_code
_entity_poly.pdbx_strand_id
1 'polypeptide(L)'
;RLLVSLGTVKPMVDGLDLISWVMDSASEVDAEIILHLSANARSDLRPLPPNVRLVDWIPMGAFLNGADGFIHHGGAGNTLTALHAGIPQIVFGEGADRPVNARAVVERGCGIIPGAGGLTSDMINNFLNDRSLRDAAQEVAAEMAAQPCPTEVAKHLIAALQKG
;
A
#
# COMPACT_ATOMS: atom_id res chain seq x y z
N ARG A 1 9.25 5.37 8.45
CA ARG A 1 8.49 6.18 7.47
C ARG A 1 7.34 5.37 6.93
N LEU A 2 6.13 5.91 7.03
CA LEU A 2 4.90 5.27 6.59
C LEU A 2 4.30 6.04 5.41
N LEU A 3 4.05 5.37 4.29
CA LEU A 3 3.33 5.96 3.17
C LEU A 3 1.83 5.69 3.31
N VAL A 4 1.01 6.69 2.96
CA VAL A 4 -0.45 6.57 2.88
C VAL A 4 -0.92 7.06 1.51
N SER A 5 -1.68 6.23 0.77
CA SER A 5 -2.24 6.62 -0.53
C SER A 5 -3.60 5.96 -0.78
N LEU A 6 -4.58 6.77 -1.09
CA LEU A 6 -5.93 6.31 -1.47
C LEU A 6 -6.09 6.08 -2.98
N GLY A 7 -5.03 6.30 -3.75
CA GLY A 7 -5.13 6.33 -5.20
C GLY A 7 -5.91 7.54 -5.70
N THR A 8 -6.36 7.48 -6.96
CA THR A 8 -7.04 8.61 -7.62
C THR A 8 -8.56 8.51 -7.57
N VAL A 9 -9.12 7.33 -7.39
CA VAL A 9 -10.57 7.07 -7.50
C VAL A 9 -11.28 7.15 -6.14
N LYS A 10 -10.69 6.58 -5.10
CA LYS A 10 -11.35 6.49 -3.79
C LYS A 10 -11.68 7.86 -3.16
N PRO A 11 -10.83 8.87 -3.20
CA PRO A 11 -11.17 10.19 -2.67
C PRO A 11 -12.38 10.85 -3.34
N MET A 12 -12.75 10.39 -4.55
CA MET A 12 -13.89 10.92 -5.29
C MET A 12 -15.21 10.20 -4.98
N VAL A 13 -15.15 8.97 -4.44
CA VAL A 13 -16.34 8.09 -4.31
C VAL A 13 -16.74 7.86 -2.87
N ASP A 14 -15.78 7.55 -1.98
CA ASP A 14 -16.06 7.02 -0.63
C ASP A 14 -15.70 8.00 0.51
N GLY A 15 -15.40 9.25 0.18
CA GLY A 15 -15.10 10.27 1.18
C GLY A 15 -13.74 10.12 1.87
N LEU A 16 -13.58 10.86 2.97
CA LEU A 16 -12.29 11.10 3.64
C LEU A 16 -12.09 10.23 4.90
N ASP A 17 -12.87 9.15 5.11
CA ASP A 17 -12.83 8.37 6.35
C ASP A 17 -11.45 7.82 6.68
N LEU A 18 -10.76 7.22 5.70
CA LEU A 18 -9.40 6.74 5.90
C LEU A 18 -8.42 7.88 6.25
N ILE A 19 -8.56 9.03 5.59
CA ILE A 19 -7.72 10.21 5.89
C ILE A 19 -8.00 10.68 7.31
N SER A 20 -9.27 10.73 7.71
CA SER A 20 -9.65 11.09 9.08
C SER A 20 -9.05 10.14 10.10
N TRP A 21 -9.14 8.82 9.89
CA TRP A 21 -8.51 7.83 10.77
C TRP A 21 -7.00 7.98 10.86
N VAL A 22 -6.32 8.19 9.72
CA VAL A 22 -4.88 8.45 9.72
C VAL A 22 -4.55 9.73 10.49
N MET A 23 -5.32 10.80 10.28
CA MET A 23 -5.12 12.08 10.97
C MET A 23 -5.39 12.00 12.46
N ASP A 24 -6.36 11.20 12.90
CA ASP A 24 -6.69 11.01 14.31
C ASP A 24 -5.61 10.20 15.04
N SER A 25 -4.99 9.24 14.34
CA SER A 25 -3.97 8.34 14.91
C SER A 25 -2.53 8.88 14.79
N ALA A 26 -2.27 9.80 13.86
CA ALA A 26 -0.92 10.15 13.44
C ALA A 26 -0.03 10.69 14.57
N SER A 27 -0.58 11.53 15.45
CA SER A 27 0.21 12.16 16.55
C SER A 27 0.80 11.17 17.54
N GLU A 28 0.25 9.96 17.64
CA GLU A 28 0.68 8.88 18.54
C GLU A 28 1.49 7.81 17.82
N VAL A 29 1.74 7.99 16.53
CA VAL A 29 2.54 7.07 15.71
C VAL A 29 4.00 7.51 15.72
N ASP A 30 4.92 6.62 16.11
CA ASP A 30 6.37 6.86 16.10
C ASP A 30 6.96 6.66 14.69
N ALA A 31 6.44 7.43 13.74
CA ALA A 31 6.93 7.45 12.36
C ALA A 31 6.59 8.76 11.65
N GLU A 32 7.41 9.13 10.67
CA GLU A 32 7.05 10.13 9.67
C GLU A 32 6.01 9.53 8.72
N ILE A 33 4.86 10.19 8.61
CA ILE A 33 3.76 9.78 7.72
C ILE A 33 3.77 10.67 6.48
N ILE A 34 3.90 10.05 5.31
CA ILE A 34 3.80 10.71 4.01
C ILE A 34 2.41 10.46 3.44
N LEU A 35 1.57 11.47 3.46
CA LEU A 35 0.21 11.40 2.92
C LEU A 35 0.21 11.84 1.46
N HIS A 36 0.07 10.87 0.55
CA HIS A 36 -0.08 11.14 -0.89
C HIS A 36 -1.55 11.44 -1.21
N LEU A 37 -1.82 12.69 -1.54
CA LEU A 37 -3.16 13.15 -1.83
C LEU A 37 -3.13 14.23 -2.93
N SER A 38 -3.96 14.06 -3.97
CA SER A 38 -4.05 15.02 -5.07
C SER A 38 -4.50 16.41 -4.57
N ALA A 39 -4.11 17.46 -5.29
CA ALA A 39 -4.43 18.85 -4.94
C ALA A 39 -5.93 19.08 -4.71
N ASN A 40 -6.78 18.44 -5.52
CA ASN A 40 -8.24 18.58 -5.43
C ASN A 40 -8.87 17.97 -4.17
N ALA A 41 -8.17 17.05 -3.50
CA ALA A 41 -8.67 16.37 -2.31
C ALA A 41 -8.13 17.00 -1.00
N ARG A 42 -7.49 18.16 -1.08
CA ARG A 42 -6.84 18.84 0.07
C ARG A 42 -7.71 19.88 0.75
N SER A 43 -8.76 20.35 0.09
CA SER A 43 -9.58 21.51 0.54
C SER A 43 -10.18 21.33 1.93
N ASP A 44 -10.42 20.09 2.34
CA ASP A 44 -11.15 19.76 3.57
C ASP A 44 -10.26 19.18 4.67
N LEU A 45 -8.92 19.23 4.49
CA LEU A 45 -8.00 18.70 5.49
C LEU A 45 -7.92 19.61 6.71
N ARG A 46 -8.01 19.01 7.89
CA ARG A 46 -7.64 19.64 9.17
C ARG A 46 -6.15 20.02 9.18
N PRO A 47 -5.69 20.87 10.10
CA PRO A 47 -4.27 21.10 10.32
C PRO A 47 -3.54 19.77 10.50
N LEU A 48 -2.41 19.60 9.78
CA LEU A 48 -1.64 18.37 9.80
C LEU A 48 -0.91 18.18 11.13
N PRO A 49 -0.90 16.97 11.71
CA PRO A 49 0.01 16.63 12.78
C PRO A 49 1.48 16.86 12.39
N PRO A 50 2.37 17.16 13.37
CA PRO A 50 3.75 17.55 13.07
C PRO A 50 4.58 16.46 12.36
N ASN A 51 4.21 15.20 12.51
CA ASN A 51 4.84 14.05 11.85
C ASN A 51 4.20 13.67 10.50
N VAL A 52 3.19 14.43 10.01
CA VAL A 52 2.52 14.19 8.72
C VAL A 52 3.01 15.19 7.68
N ARG A 53 3.47 14.69 6.54
CA ARG A 53 3.81 15.49 5.36
C ARG A 53 2.89 15.16 4.21
N LEU A 54 2.30 16.19 3.61
CA LEU A 54 1.44 16.06 2.45
C LEU A 54 2.26 16.20 1.16
N VAL A 55 2.11 15.24 0.27
CA VAL A 55 2.72 15.24 -1.06
C VAL A 55 1.65 15.11 -2.16
N ASP A 56 1.89 15.73 -3.30
CA ASP A 56 0.96 15.76 -4.42
C ASP A 56 1.18 14.61 -5.39
N TRP A 57 2.43 14.39 -5.74
CA TRP A 57 2.86 13.32 -6.61
C TRP A 57 4.18 12.74 -6.13
N ILE A 58 4.30 11.42 -6.20
CA ILE A 58 5.53 10.69 -5.89
C ILE A 58 5.74 9.54 -6.89
N PRO A 59 6.98 9.25 -7.26
CA PRO A 59 7.29 8.01 -7.99
C PRO A 59 7.18 6.83 -7.01
N MET A 60 5.99 6.24 -6.91
CA MET A 60 5.60 5.27 -5.88
C MET A 60 6.63 4.16 -5.68
N GLY A 61 7.09 3.52 -6.77
CA GLY A 61 8.06 2.44 -6.67
C GLY A 61 9.40 2.87 -6.08
N ALA A 62 9.90 4.07 -6.42
CA ALA A 62 11.14 4.57 -5.86
C ALA A 62 10.97 4.98 -4.39
N PHE A 63 9.81 5.53 -4.04
CA PHE A 63 9.54 5.97 -2.67
C PHE A 63 9.40 4.78 -1.71
N LEU A 64 8.71 3.72 -2.11
CA LEU A 64 8.49 2.54 -1.27
C LEU A 64 9.78 1.82 -0.89
N ASN A 65 10.84 1.90 -1.70
CA ASN A 65 12.15 1.34 -1.34
C ASN A 65 12.75 1.90 -0.04
N GLY A 66 12.27 3.04 0.45
CA GLY A 66 12.72 3.68 1.69
C GLY A 66 11.64 3.76 2.77
N ALA A 67 10.49 3.10 2.57
CA ALA A 67 9.39 3.08 3.51
C ALA A 67 9.44 1.85 4.44
N ASP A 68 8.85 1.98 5.62
CA ASP A 68 8.69 0.88 6.58
C ASP A 68 7.33 0.21 6.47
N GLY A 69 6.35 0.85 5.85
CA GLY A 69 5.02 0.34 5.61
C GLY A 69 4.22 1.19 4.62
N PHE A 70 3.14 0.61 4.10
CA PHE A 70 2.25 1.27 3.17
C PHE A 70 0.78 1.06 3.54
N ILE A 71 0.04 2.14 3.74
CA ILE A 71 -1.41 2.14 3.95
C ILE A 71 -2.09 2.55 2.66
N HIS A 72 -3.00 1.71 2.14
CA HIS A 72 -3.66 2.01 0.87
C HIS A 72 -5.01 1.31 0.71
N HIS A 73 -5.74 1.71 -0.32
CA HIS A 73 -7.11 1.25 -0.61
C HIS A 73 -7.22 -0.16 -1.22
N GLY A 74 -6.12 -0.84 -1.53
CA GLY A 74 -6.12 -2.21 -2.07
C GLY A 74 -6.19 -2.33 -3.60
N GLY A 75 -6.03 -1.24 -4.36
CA GLY A 75 -5.93 -1.34 -5.82
C GLY A 75 -4.69 -2.14 -6.25
N ALA A 76 -4.82 -2.95 -7.32
CA ALA A 76 -3.77 -3.85 -7.78
C ALA A 76 -2.41 -3.16 -8.00
N GLY A 77 -2.39 -1.95 -8.57
CA GLY A 77 -1.15 -1.20 -8.79
C GLY A 77 -0.39 -0.92 -7.50
N ASN A 78 -1.06 -0.41 -6.47
CA ASN A 78 -0.44 -0.15 -5.16
C ASN A 78 0.01 -1.43 -4.48
N THR A 79 -0.86 -2.45 -4.47
CA THR A 79 -0.58 -3.76 -3.87
C THR A 79 0.66 -4.40 -4.48
N LEU A 80 0.72 -4.50 -5.81
CA LEU A 80 1.84 -5.12 -6.50
C LEU A 80 3.14 -4.31 -6.38
N THR A 81 3.05 -2.96 -6.38
CA THR A 81 4.22 -2.11 -6.20
C THR A 81 4.82 -2.28 -4.81
N ALA A 82 3.98 -2.39 -3.77
CA ALA A 82 4.44 -2.64 -2.41
C ALA A 82 5.04 -4.04 -2.24
N LEU A 83 4.41 -5.07 -2.81
CA LEU A 83 4.97 -6.43 -2.82
C LEU A 83 6.31 -6.50 -3.54
N HIS A 84 6.43 -5.84 -4.69
CA HIS A 84 7.70 -5.77 -5.43
C HIS A 84 8.82 -5.06 -4.63
N ALA A 85 8.46 -4.06 -3.84
CA ALA A 85 9.38 -3.34 -2.96
C ALA A 85 9.68 -4.09 -1.64
N GLY A 86 9.01 -5.21 -1.36
CA GLY A 86 9.15 -5.95 -0.11
C GLY A 86 8.65 -5.20 1.12
N ILE A 87 7.59 -4.39 0.96
CA ILE A 87 7.05 -3.51 1.99
C ILE A 87 5.74 -4.06 2.53
N PRO A 88 5.59 -4.22 3.86
CA PRO A 88 4.34 -4.66 4.48
C PRO A 88 3.23 -3.62 4.28
N GLN A 89 1.97 -4.09 4.27
CA GLN A 89 0.83 -3.27 3.85
C GLN A 89 -0.32 -3.30 4.87
N ILE A 90 -0.95 -2.15 5.09
CA ILE A 90 -2.31 -2.06 5.67
C ILE A 90 -3.27 -1.77 4.52
N VAL A 91 -4.22 -2.67 4.25
CA VAL A 91 -5.04 -2.61 3.05
C VAL A 91 -6.52 -2.44 3.39
N PHE A 92 -7.12 -1.36 2.91
CA PHE A 92 -8.57 -1.13 2.99
C PHE A 92 -9.24 -1.72 1.74
N GLY A 93 -9.60 -2.98 1.80
CA GLY A 93 -10.06 -3.76 0.66
C GLY A 93 -11.55 -3.58 0.34
N GLU A 94 -12.04 -2.36 0.06
CA GLU A 94 -13.44 -2.10 -0.25
C GLU A 94 -13.65 -1.80 -1.74
N GLY A 95 -14.64 -2.48 -2.32
CA GLY A 95 -15.08 -2.28 -3.71
C GLY A 95 -14.17 -2.88 -4.79
N ALA A 96 -14.74 -3.20 -5.95
CA ALA A 96 -14.08 -3.78 -7.12
C ALA A 96 -13.20 -5.02 -6.79
N ASP A 97 -11.95 -5.04 -7.26
CA ASP A 97 -10.96 -6.11 -7.03
C ASP A 97 -10.24 -6.00 -5.68
N ARG A 98 -10.43 -4.91 -4.95
CA ARG A 98 -9.67 -4.58 -3.73
C ARG A 98 -9.81 -5.61 -2.60
N PRO A 99 -11.00 -6.23 -2.34
CA PRO A 99 -11.12 -7.28 -1.33
C PRO A 99 -10.29 -8.52 -1.65
N VAL A 100 -10.15 -8.86 -2.93
CA VAL A 100 -9.33 -9.99 -3.39
C VAL A 100 -7.84 -9.69 -3.14
N ASN A 101 -7.39 -8.50 -3.51
CA ASN A 101 -6.01 -8.06 -3.29
C ASN A 101 -5.67 -8.00 -1.79
N ALA A 102 -6.56 -7.42 -0.97
CA ALA A 102 -6.37 -7.34 0.47
C ALA A 102 -6.26 -8.72 1.12
N ARG A 103 -7.14 -9.66 0.73
CA ARG A 103 -7.09 -11.04 1.21
C ARG A 103 -5.78 -11.72 0.83
N ALA A 104 -5.33 -11.59 -0.41
CA ALA A 104 -4.07 -12.17 -0.87
C ALA A 104 -2.86 -11.63 -0.08
N VAL A 105 -2.83 -10.34 0.24
CA VAL A 105 -1.80 -9.74 1.10
C VAL A 105 -1.77 -10.37 2.49
N VAL A 106 -2.95 -10.56 3.11
CA VAL A 106 -3.06 -11.17 4.45
C VAL A 106 -2.70 -12.65 4.41
N GLU A 107 -3.20 -13.41 3.43
CA GLU A 107 -2.89 -14.84 3.27
C GLU A 107 -1.40 -15.12 3.07
N ARG A 108 -0.68 -14.18 2.44
CA ARG A 108 0.78 -14.24 2.27
C ARG A 108 1.55 -13.70 3.48
N GLY A 109 0.87 -13.25 4.54
CA GLY A 109 1.52 -12.66 5.71
C GLY A 109 2.19 -11.30 5.45
N CYS A 110 1.88 -10.64 4.32
CA CYS A 110 2.53 -9.37 3.92
C CYS A 110 1.82 -8.13 4.44
N GLY A 111 0.78 -8.29 5.27
CA GLY A 111 0.05 -7.14 5.80
C GLY A 111 -1.24 -7.52 6.52
N ILE A 112 -2.00 -6.49 6.84
CA ILE A 112 -3.25 -6.59 7.60
C ILE A 112 -4.39 -5.82 6.93
N ILE A 113 -5.62 -6.20 7.28
CA ILE A 113 -6.84 -5.46 6.95
C ILE A 113 -7.37 -4.87 8.26
N PRO A 114 -7.59 -3.55 8.36
CA PRO A 114 -8.22 -2.95 9.54
C PRO A 114 -9.63 -3.52 9.76
N GLY A 115 -9.99 -3.75 11.03
CA GLY A 115 -11.34 -4.16 11.38
C GLY A 115 -12.37 -3.03 11.27
N ALA A 116 -13.62 -3.33 11.62
CA ALA A 116 -14.74 -2.35 11.60
C ALA A 116 -14.50 -1.09 12.46
N GLY A 117 -13.58 -1.16 13.43
CA GLY A 117 -13.18 -0.01 14.24
C GLY A 117 -12.23 0.97 13.55
N GLY A 118 -11.82 0.68 12.30
CA GLY A 118 -10.91 1.51 11.54
C GLY A 118 -9.44 1.36 11.97
N LEU A 119 -8.66 2.40 11.73
CA LEU A 119 -7.22 2.44 11.99
C LEU A 119 -6.93 3.16 13.31
N THR A 120 -6.13 2.55 14.18
CA THR A 120 -5.69 3.14 15.47
C THR A 120 -4.18 3.29 15.50
N SER A 121 -3.67 4.18 16.36
CA SER A 121 -2.23 4.37 16.59
C SER A 121 -1.54 3.07 17.03
N ASP A 122 -2.17 2.33 17.96
CA ASP A 122 -1.64 1.05 18.43
C ASP A 122 -1.51 0.03 17.28
N MET A 123 -2.52 -0.04 16.41
CA MET A 123 -2.49 -0.93 15.23
C MET A 123 -1.34 -0.55 14.30
N ILE A 124 -1.13 0.73 14.03
CA ILE A 124 -0.04 1.22 13.17
C ILE A 124 1.32 0.92 13.82
N ASN A 125 1.48 1.21 15.12
CA ASN A 125 2.73 0.98 15.83
C ASN A 125 3.06 -0.52 15.90
N ASN A 126 2.08 -1.38 16.18
CA ASN A 126 2.25 -2.83 16.16
C ASN A 126 2.63 -3.32 14.76
N PHE A 127 1.95 -2.85 13.72
CA PHE A 127 2.26 -3.18 12.34
C PHE A 127 3.69 -2.77 11.93
N LEU A 128 4.14 -1.58 12.28
CA LEU A 128 5.50 -1.10 11.97
C LEU A 128 6.59 -1.89 12.69
N ASN A 129 6.28 -2.45 13.86
CA ASN A 129 7.20 -3.24 14.68
C ASN A 129 7.15 -4.74 14.39
N ASP A 130 6.17 -5.21 13.60
CA ASP A 130 6.04 -6.62 13.26
C ASP A 130 7.02 -7.03 12.16
N ARG A 131 8.10 -7.67 12.58
CA ARG A 131 9.14 -8.17 11.68
C ARG A 131 8.63 -9.29 10.77
N SER A 132 7.68 -10.09 11.22
CA SER A 132 7.15 -11.21 10.43
C SER A 132 6.45 -10.73 9.15
N LEU A 133 5.72 -9.61 9.21
CA LEU A 133 5.11 -9.00 8.03
C LEU A 133 6.16 -8.51 7.02
N ARG A 134 7.27 -7.94 7.51
CA ARG A 134 8.37 -7.49 6.66
C ARG A 134 9.09 -8.65 6.01
N ASP A 135 9.41 -9.68 6.77
CA ASP A 135 10.10 -10.87 6.27
C ASP A 135 9.27 -11.54 5.17
N ALA A 136 7.97 -11.75 5.40
CA ALA A 136 7.05 -12.29 4.41
C ALA A 136 6.93 -11.40 3.14
N ALA A 137 6.89 -10.08 3.29
CA ALA A 137 6.87 -9.16 2.16
C ALA A 137 8.15 -9.25 1.32
N GLN A 138 9.32 -9.40 1.97
CA GLN A 138 10.61 -9.58 1.29
C GLN A 138 10.70 -10.93 0.57
N GLU A 139 10.16 -12.01 1.14
CA GLU A 139 10.05 -13.30 0.46
C GLU A 139 9.21 -13.19 -0.82
N VAL A 140 8.05 -12.53 -0.76
CA VAL A 140 7.22 -12.30 -1.95
C VAL A 140 7.94 -11.42 -2.97
N ALA A 141 8.68 -10.40 -2.56
CA ALA A 141 9.48 -9.58 -3.47
C ALA A 141 10.53 -10.43 -4.20
N ALA A 142 11.20 -11.34 -3.51
CA ALA A 142 12.16 -12.26 -4.11
C ALA A 142 11.49 -13.22 -5.10
N GLU A 143 10.31 -13.77 -4.77
CA GLU A 143 9.52 -14.58 -5.71
C GLU A 143 9.14 -13.80 -6.96
N MET A 144 8.70 -12.54 -6.82
CA MET A 144 8.35 -11.67 -7.95
C MET A 144 9.57 -11.37 -8.82
N ALA A 145 10.72 -11.10 -8.22
CA ALA A 145 11.97 -10.83 -8.95
C ALA A 145 12.48 -12.05 -9.72
N ALA A 146 12.15 -13.27 -9.28
CA ALA A 146 12.50 -14.51 -9.96
C ALA A 146 11.59 -14.83 -11.16
N GLN A 147 10.48 -14.11 -11.35
CA GLN A 147 9.58 -14.34 -12.48
C GLN A 147 10.21 -13.84 -13.81
N PRO A 148 9.94 -14.53 -14.93
CA PRO A 148 10.44 -14.09 -16.21
C PRO A 148 9.87 -12.72 -16.59
N CYS A 149 10.68 -11.86 -17.19
CA CYS A 149 10.22 -10.56 -17.66
C CYS A 149 9.20 -10.71 -18.81
N PRO A 150 8.34 -9.70 -19.07
CA PRO A 150 7.32 -9.77 -20.13
C PRO A 150 7.89 -10.12 -21.51
N THR A 151 9.12 -9.68 -21.82
CA THR A 151 9.79 -9.99 -23.09
C THR A 151 10.13 -11.49 -23.18
N GLU A 152 10.54 -12.12 -22.11
CA GLU A 152 10.83 -13.57 -22.07
C GLU A 152 9.55 -14.39 -22.20
N VAL A 153 8.48 -13.97 -21.50
CA VAL A 153 7.16 -14.60 -21.63
C VAL A 153 6.66 -14.50 -23.07
N ALA A 154 6.78 -13.34 -23.73
CA ALA A 154 6.38 -13.16 -25.11
C ALA A 154 7.17 -14.08 -26.07
N LYS A 155 8.49 -14.24 -25.87
CA LYS A 155 9.30 -15.19 -26.66
C LYS A 155 8.82 -16.64 -26.50
N HIS A 156 8.51 -17.05 -25.27
CA HIS A 156 8.00 -18.40 -25.00
C HIS A 156 6.64 -18.64 -25.66
N LEU A 157 5.73 -17.66 -25.62
CA LEU A 157 4.43 -17.76 -26.27
C LEU A 157 4.56 -17.87 -27.80
N ILE A 158 5.41 -17.04 -28.42
CA ILE A 158 5.67 -17.10 -29.86
C ILE A 158 6.24 -18.45 -30.25
N ALA A 159 7.23 -18.96 -29.48
CA ALA A 159 7.84 -20.27 -29.78
C ALA A 159 6.84 -21.43 -29.63
N ALA A 160 5.89 -21.34 -28.70
CA ALA A 160 4.82 -22.33 -28.54
C ALA A 160 3.86 -22.35 -29.73
N LEU A 161 3.48 -21.17 -30.25
CA LEU A 161 2.61 -21.03 -31.42
C LEU A 161 3.25 -21.53 -32.72
N GLN A 162 4.57 -21.54 -32.84
CA GLN A 162 5.30 -22.02 -34.03
C GLN A 162 5.47 -23.55 -34.08
N LYS A 163 5.16 -24.25 -32.97
CA LYS A 163 5.28 -25.71 -32.84
C LYS A 163 3.95 -26.47 -33.03
N GLY A 164 2.83 -25.78 -33.12
CA GLY A 164 1.50 -26.34 -33.39
C GLY A 164 1.08 -26.08 -34.84
#